data_072dae16616a93717ae8562ac7172f19
#
_entry.id   072dae16616a93717ae8562ac7172f19
#
_cell.length_a   1.000
_cell.length_b   1.000
_cell.length_c   1.000
_cell.angle_alpha   90.00
_cell.angle_beta   90.00
_cell.angle_gamma   90.00
#
_symmetry.space_group_name_H-M   'P 1'
#
loop_
_entity.id
_entity.type
_entity.pdbx_description
1 polymer ?
#
loop_
_entity_poly.entity_id
_entity_poly.type
_entity_poly.pdbx_seq_one_letter_code
_entity_poly.pdbx_strand_id
1 'polypeptide(L)'
;MGGGPVGYCGCIPDSPISDPAAPVSPDQVDFHFDIMCPYAYQTSLWMREVRDTAGIEVSWRFFSLEEINRVEGKKHPWEREWSYGWSMMRIGALLRRTDMDLLDQWYQAAGHALHVEGRKPHRPEVAEQLLSELGLDPALVQAAIEDSTTGDEVHAEHDAVVAKGAFGVPTLVFSDGQAIFGPVLIDPPMGD
;
A
#
# COMPACT_ATOMS: atom_id res chain seq x y z
N MET A 1 -21.19 -82.14 -3.65
CA MET A 1 -21.43 -80.97 -4.52
C MET A 1 -21.62 -79.80 -3.58
N GLY A 2 -20.53 -79.10 -3.28
CA GLY A 2 -20.50 -78.06 -2.31
C GLY A 2 -19.98 -76.79 -2.96
N GLY A 3 -20.80 -75.77 -2.95
CA GLY A 3 -20.38 -74.43 -3.32
C GLY A 3 -20.19 -73.60 -2.05
N GLY A 4 -18.98 -73.24 -1.70
CA GLY A 4 -18.67 -72.34 -0.60
C GLY A 4 -18.76 -70.85 -1.02
N PRO A 5 -19.11 -69.98 -0.11
CA PRO A 5 -19.23 -68.53 -0.42
C PRO A 5 -17.85 -67.87 -0.41
N VAL A 6 -17.57 -67.11 -1.45
CA VAL A 6 -16.38 -66.25 -1.58
C VAL A 6 -16.61 -65.00 -0.77
N GLY A 7 -15.86 -64.81 0.32
CA GLY A 7 -15.79 -63.59 1.09
C GLY A 7 -14.96 -62.53 0.35
N TYR A 8 -15.57 -61.44 -0.06
CA TYR A 8 -14.88 -60.25 -0.51
C TYR A 8 -14.48 -59.41 0.72
N CYS A 9 -13.22 -59.49 1.05
CA CYS A 9 -12.62 -58.55 1.98
C CYS A 9 -12.25 -57.25 1.23
N GLY A 10 -13.11 -56.25 1.26
CA GLY A 10 -12.86 -54.95 0.70
C GLY A 10 -11.84 -54.18 1.58
N CYS A 11 -10.64 -54.12 1.13
CA CYS A 11 -9.64 -53.18 1.68
C CYS A 11 -10.10 -51.78 1.30
N ILE A 12 -10.46 -50.99 2.27
CA ILE A 12 -10.62 -49.54 2.13
C ILE A 12 -9.21 -48.99 1.98
N PRO A 13 -8.85 -48.29 0.90
CA PRO A 13 -7.54 -47.61 0.84
C PRO A 13 -7.52 -46.51 1.89
N ASP A 14 -6.53 -46.55 2.77
CA ASP A 14 -6.16 -45.45 3.64
C ASP A 14 -5.98 -44.19 2.80
N SER A 15 -6.91 -43.26 2.96
CA SER A 15 -6.69 -41.91 2.44
C SER A 15 -5.49 -41.30 3.15
N PRO A 16 -4.51 -40.75 2.44
CA PRO A 16 -3.38 -40.09 3.08
C PRO A 16 -3.93 -38.97 3.96
N ILE A 17 -3.64 -39.06 5.23
CA ILE A 17 -3.84 -37.95 6.18
C ILE A 17 -3.09 -36.76 5.58
N SER A 18 -3.84 -35.72 5.25
CA SER A 18 -3.30 -34.47 4.76
C SER A 18 -2.20 -34.00 5.72
N ASP A 19 -1.02 -33.80 5.19
CA ASP A 19 0.12 -33.21 5.90
C ASP A 19 -0.36 -31.94 6.62
N PRO A 20 0.04 -31.69 7.89
CA PRO A 20 -0.25 -30.43 8.55
C PRO A 20 0.31 -29.33 7.66
N ALA A 21 -0.54 -28.40 7.30
CA ALA A 21 -0.31 -27.33 6.34
C ALA A 21 1.12 -26.78 6.44
N ALA A 22 1.80 -26.73 5.29
CA ALA A 22 3.02 -25.95 5.17
C ALA A 22 2.79 -24.57 5.78
N PRO A 23 3.80 -23.97 6.45
CA PRO A 23 3.63 -22.65 7.04
C PRO A 23 3.11 -21.71 5.95
N VAL A 24 1.91 -21.19 6.16
CA VAL A 24 1.31 -20.19 5.28
C VAL A 24 2.28 -19.01 5.31
N SER A 25 2.86 -18.65 4.16
CA SER A 25 3.63 -17.42 4.06
C SER A 25 2.76 -16.27 4.57
N PRO A 26 3.31 -15.33 5.34
CA PRO A 26 2.51 -14.21 5.80
C PRO A 26 1.80 -13.59 4.61
N ASP A 27 0.48 -13.40 4.74
CA ASP A 27 -0.32 -12.84 3.65
C ASP A 27 0.24 -11.46 3.32
N GLN A 28 0.64 -11.29 2.08
CA GLN A 28 1.12 -10.02 1.57
C GLN A 28 -0.09 -9.16 1.21
N VAL A 29 -0.06 -7.90 1.63
CA VAL A 29 -1.09 -6.91 1.34
C VAL A 29 -0.46 -5.70 0.67
N ASP A 30 -0.93 -5.36 -0.53
CA ASP A 30 -0.65 -4.07 -1.14
C ASP A 30 -1.63 -3.04 -0.56
N PHE A 31 -1.11 -2.03 0.13
CA PHE A 31 -1.88 -0.93 0.69
C PHE A 31 -1.76 0.30 -0.21
N HIS A 32 -2.82 0.58 -0.99
CA HIS A 32 -2.85 1.75 -1.85
C HIS A 32 -3.26 3.00 -1.07
N PHE A 33 -2.47 4.05 -1.22
CA PHE A 33 -2.65 5.31 -0.51
C PHE A 33 -2.40 6.54 -1.37
N ASP A 34 -2.96 7.66 -0.94
CA ASP A 34 -2.53 9.01 -1.30
C ASP A 34 -2.25 9.76 0.01
N ILE A 35 -1.11 10.45 0.10
CA ILE A 35 -0.72 11.20 1.32
C ILE A 35 -1.76 12.28 1.66
N MET A 36 -2.49 12.78 0.66
CA MET A 36 -3.55 13.78 0.86
C MET A 36 -4.82 13.22 1.53
N CYS A 37 -4.97 11.90 1.61
CA CYS A 37 -6.17 11.28 2.18
C CYS A 37 -6.05 11.11 3.69
N PRO A 38 -6.85 11.84 4.51
CA PRO A 38 -6.80 11.68 5.97
C PRO A 38 -7.26 10.28 6.41
N TYR A 39 -8.21 9.67 5.72
CA TYR A 39 -8.69 8.33 6.05
C TYR A 39 -7.67 7.24 5.72
N ALA A 40 -6.97 7.36 4.59
CA ALA A 40 -5.89 6.44 4.27
C ALA A 40 -4.74 6.59 5.28
N TYR A 41 -4.42 7.81 5.72
CA TYR A 41 -3.45 8.05 6.78
C TYR A 41 -3.86 7.37 8.09
N GLN A 42 -5.09 7.57 8.57
CA GLN A 42 -5.58 6.92 9.80
C GLN A 42 -5.54 5.39 9.69
N THR A 43 -6.01 4.86 8.58
CA THR A 43 -5.97 3.41 8.34
C THR A 43 -4.53 2.88 8.26
N SER A 44 -3.58 3.68 7.76
CA SER A 44 -2.17 3.28 7.70
C SER A 44 -1.53 3.12 9.08
N LEU A 45 -1.96 3.89 10.09
CA LEU A 45 -1.51 3.71 11.47
C LEU A 45 -1.93 2.36 12.00
N TRP A 46 -3.20 2.01 11.83
CA TRP A 46 -3.72 0.69 12.18
C TRP A 46 -3.03 -0.45 11.39
N MET A 47 -2.79 -0.25 10.08
CA MET A 47 -2.14 -1.28 9.26
C MET A 47 -0.71 -1.57 9.73
N ARG A 48 0.03 -0.56 10.19
CA ARG A 48 1.36 -0.75 10.79
C ARG A 48 1.28 -1.62 12.05
N GLU A 49 0.30 -1.38 12.90
CA GLU A 49 0.09 -2.19 14.09
C GLU A 49 -0.31 -3.63 13.74
N VAL A 50 -1.20 -3.82 12.76
CA VAL A 50 -1.56 -5.15 12.28
C VAL A 50 -0.33 -5.88 11.71
N ARG A 51 0.50 -5.18 10.91
CA ARG A 51 1.78 -5.71 10.42
C ARG A 51 2.65 -6.21 11.57
N ASP A 52 2.84 -5.39 12.58
CA ASP A 52 3.75 -5.67 13.69
C ASP A 52 3.21 -6.77 14.63
N THR A 53 1.89 -6.89 14.79
CA THR A 53 1.27 -7.89 15.67
C THR A 53 0.93 -9.21 15.00
N ALA A 54 0.47 -9.18 13.75
CA ALA A 54 0.06 -10.36 13.00
C ALA A 54 1.16 -10.92 12.09
N GLY A 55 2.26 -10.19 11.90
CA GLY A 55 3.38 -10.61 11.05
C GLY A 55 3.06 -10.65 9.56
N ILE A 56 2.09 -9.85 9.10
CA ILE A 56 1.79 -9.72 7.68
C ILE A 56 2.81 -8.80 6.99
N GLU A 57 3.03 -9.04 5.70
CA GLU A 57 3.86 -8.17 4.87
C GLU A 57 3.00 -7.09 4.22
N VAL A 58 3.33 -5.82 4.43
CA VAL A 58 2.62 -4.68 3.84
C VAL A 58 3.49 -3.98 2.82
N SER A 59 3.02 -3.93 1.57
CA SER A 59 3.64 -3.14 0.51
C SER A 59 2.86 -1.86 0.30
N TRP A 60 3.51 -0.72 0.52
CA TRP A 60 2.93 0.59 0.28
C TRP A 60 2.89 0.89 -1.23
N ARG A 61 1.69 1.21 -1.76
CA ARG A 61 1.43 1.43 -3.18
C ARG A 61 0.76 2.77 -3.42
N PHE A 62 1.08 3.40 -4.51
CA PHE A 62 0.57 4.72 -4.85
C PHE A 62 -0.82 4.67 -5.50
N PHE A 63 -1.62 5.66 -5.14
CA PHE A 63 -2.90 5.98 -5.78
C PHE A 63 -3.05 7.50 -5.83
N SER A 64 -3.52 8.07 -6.92
CA SER A 64 -3.67 9.52 -7.04
C SER A 64 -5.12 9.95 -6.91
N LEU A 65 -5.45 10.63 -5.81
CA LEU A 65 -6.74 11.30 -5.64
C LEU A 65 -6.87 12.52 -6.58
N GLU A 66 -5.75 13.15 -6.94
CA GLU A 66 -5.76 14.26 -7.89
C GLU A 66 -6.17 13.79 -9.29
N GLU A 67 -5.76 12.59 -9.70
CA GLU A 67 -6.12 12.04 -11.00
C GLU A 67 -7.54 11.49 -11.01
N ILE A 68 -7.91 10.63 -10.07
CA ILE A 68 -9.24 9.99 -10.06
C ILE A 68 -10.38 11.02 -9.93
N ASN A 69 -10.14 12.15 -9.26
CA ASN A 69 -11.10 13.24 -9.10
C ASN A 69 -10.88 14.37 -10.13
N ARG A 70 -10.04 14.18 -11.12
CA ARG A 70 -9.73 15.21 -12.10
C ARG A 70 -10.98 15.56 -12.92
N VAL A 71 -11.29 16.84 -12.96
CA VAL A 71 -12.36 17.36 -13.81
C VAL A 71 -11.90 17.35 -15.26
N GLU A 72 -12.77 16.92 -16.16
CA GLU A 72 -12.51 16.91 -17.61
C GLU A 72 -11.99 18.29 -18.10
N GLY A 73 -10.97 18.26 -18.94
CA GLY A 73 -10.30 19.46 -19.48
C GLY A 73 -9.30 20.12 -18.52
N LYS A 74 -9.13 19.62 -17.29
CA LYS A 74 -8.04 20.06 -16.40
C LYS A 74 -6.78 19.23 -16.66
N LYS A 75 -5.62 19.87 -16.42
CA LYS A 75 -4.32 19.21 -16.52
C LYS A 75 -4.23 18.01 -15.58
N HIS A 76 -3.63 16.96 -16.05
CA HIS A 76 -3.22 15.84 -15.19
C HIS A 76 -2.18 16.28 -14.15
N PRO A 77 -2.05 15.60 -13.00
CA PRO A 77 -1.04 15.96 -12.01
C PRO A 77 0.40 15.89 -12.56
N TRP A 78 0.68 14.97 -13.47
CA TRP A 78 2.01 14.84 -14.11
C TRP A 78 2.31 15.90 -15.18
N GLU A 79 1.31 16.66 -15.63
CA GLU A 79 1.50 17.81 -16.54
C GLU A 79 1.85 19.11 -15.79
N ARG A 80 1.95 19.05 -14.47
CA ARG A 80 2.28 20.18 -13.60
C ARG A 80 3.71 20.04 -13.13
N GLU A 81 4.41 21.15 -13.02
CA GLU A 81 5.75 21.20 -12.44
C GLU A 81 5.76 20.68 -10.99
N TRP A 82 4.72 21.06 -10.24
CA TRP A 82 4.49 20.62 -8.88
C TRP A 82 2.99 20.38 -8.64
N SER A 83 2.66 19.32 -7.96
CA SER A 83 1.30 18.95 -7.59
C SER A 83 1.24 18.55 -6.12
N TYR A 84 0.06 18.58 -5.50
CA TYR A 84 -0.09 18.28 -4.07
C TYR A 84 0.34 16.86 -3.72
N GLY A 85 -0.59 15.89 -3.86
CA GLY A 85 -0.33 14.48 -3.54
C GLY A 85 0.71 13.86 -4.47
N TRP A 86 0.61 14.15 -5.76
CA TRP A 86 1.49 13.59 -6.78
C TRP A 86 2.97 13.82 -6.49
N SER A 87 3.35 15.07 -6.17
CA SER A 87 4.75 15.40 -5.91
C SER A 87 5.28 14.72 -4.65
N MET A 88 4.46 14.62 -3.59
CA MET A 88 4.83 13.89 -2.37
C MET A 88 4.99 12.39 -2.63
N MET A 89 4.16 11.79 -3.49
CA MET A 89 4.29 10.38 -3.87
C MET A 89 5.53 10.13 -4.72
N ARG A 90 5.95 11.07 -5.56
CA ARG A 90 7.22 10.97 -6.31
C ARG A 90 8.44 10.93 -5.39
N ILE A 91 8.43 11.72 -4.31
CA ILE A 91 9.47 11.62 -3.27
C ILE A 91 9.45 10.20 -2.67
N GLY A 92 8.26 9.69 -2.32
CA GLY A 92 8.10 8.33 -1.84
C GLY A 92 8.59 7.27 -2.82
N ALA A 93 8.34 7.43 -4.13
CA ALA A 93 8.82 6.52 -5.17
C ALA A 93 10.36 6.48 -5.23
N LEU A 94 11.01 7.64 -5.16
CA LEU A 94 12.47 7.71 -5.12
C LEU A 94 13.04 7.00 -3.87
N LEU A 95 12.46 7.25 -2.70
CA LEU A 95 12.89 6.64 -1.44
C LEU A 95 12.71 5.12 -1.45
N ARG A 96 11.58 4.63 -1.96
CA ARG A 96 11.27 3.20 -2.07
C ARG A 96 12.27 2.42 -2.89
N ARG A 97 12.91 3.02 -3.88
CA ARG A 97 13.97 2.37 -4.68
C ARG A 97 15.18 1.97 -3.84
N THR A 98 15.39 2.65 -2.73
CA THR A 98 16.44 2.30 -1.77
C THR A 98 15.91 1.27 -0.77
N ASP A 99 14.76 1.56 -0.15
CA ASP A 99 14.14 0.69 0.83
C ASP A 99 12.64 1.03 0.96
N MET A 100 11.79 0.00 1.10
CA MET A 100 10.35 0.17 1.38
C MET A 100 10.12 0.84 2.73
N ASP A 101 11.00 0.63 3.71
CA ASP A 101 10.92 1.27 5.02
C ASP A 101 11.12 2.79 4.93
N LEU A 102 11.90 3.28 3.97
CA LEU A 102 12.04 4.73 3.75
C LEU A 102 10.74 5.34 3.19
N LEU A 103 10.05 4.62 2.32
CA LEU A 103 8.71 5.04 1.88
C LEU A 103 7.73 5.05 3.04
N ASP A 104 7.75 4.02 3.90
CA ASP A 104 6.87 3.93 5.07
C ASP A 104 7.09 5.10 6.03
N GLN A 105 8.35 5.40 6.36
CA GLN A 105 8.72 6.53 7.21
C GLN A 105 8.31 7.87 6.60
N TRP A 106 8.53 8.06 5.30
CA TRP A 106 8.11 9.25 4.58
C TRP A 106 6.59 9.42 4.61
N TYR A 107 5.84 8.34 4.31
CA TYR A 107 4.37 8.38 4.34
C TYR A 107 3.86 8.73 5.74
N GLN A 108 4.44 8.13 6.77
CA GLN A 108 4.06 8.42 8.15
C GLN A 108 4.37 9.87 8.53
N ALA A 109 5.57 10.37 8.22
CA ALA A 109 5.99 11.74 8.57
C ALA A 109 5.18 12.80 7.80
N ALA A 110 5.03 12.63 6.48
CA ALA A 110 4.27 13.57 5.65
C ALA A 110 2.78 13.55 5.98
N GLY A 111 2.22 12.37 6.25
CA GLY A 111 0.83 12.21 6.70
C GLY A 111 0.60 12.85 8.07
N HIS A 112 1.50 12.66 9.04
CA HIS A 112 1.43 13.31 10.36
C HIS A 112 1.52 14.82 10.25
N ALA A 113 2.50 15.31 9.52
CA ALA A 113 2.68 16.75 9.30
C ALA A 113 1.43 17.39 8.68
N LEU A 114 0.80 16.72 7.70
CA LEU A 114 -0.38 17.24 7.02
C LEU A 114 -1.65 17.16 7.88
N HIS A 115 -1.94 15.98 8.43
CA HIS A 115 -3.26 15.67 9.00
C HIS A 115 -3.35 15.94 10.51
N VAL A 116 -2.22 15.98 11.21
CA VAL A 116 -2.18 16.21 12.67
C VAL A 116 -1.62 17.59 13.00
N GLU A 117 -0.49 17.97 12.40
CA GLU A 117 0.18 19.24 12.72
C GLU A 117 -0.30 20.42 11.88
N GLY A 118 -1.03 20.19 10.78
CA GLY A 118 -1.48 21.23 9.85
C GLY A 118 -0.35 21.87 9.03
N ARG A 119 0.83 21.23 8.98
CA ARG A 119 1.94 21.60 8.07
C ARG A 119 1.52 21.29 6.64
N LYS A 120 2.28 21.79 5.69
CA LYS A 120 1.95 21.66 4.26
C LYS A 120 3.07 20.92 3.50
N PRO A 121 3.24 19.59 3.71
CA PRO A 121 4.33 18.81 3.11
C PRO A 121 4.30 18.78 1.57
N HIS A 122 3.19 19.22 0.97
CA HIS A 122 3.12 19.47 -0.46
C HIS A 122 3.89 20.72 -0.91
N ARG A 123 4.47 21.50 -0.01
CA ARG A 123 5.39 22.58 -0.34
C ARG A 123 6.82 22.07 -0.29
N PRO A 124 7.66 22.35 -1.30
CA PRO A 124 9.03 21.82 -1.37
C PRO A 124 9.83 22.07 -0.08
N GLU A 125 9.77 23.28 0.45
CA GLU A 125 10.51 23.66 1.65
C GLU A 125 10.08 22.89 2.91
N VAL A 126 8.82 22.48 3.00
CA VAL A 126 8.33 21.64 4.11
C VAL A 126 8.71 20.17 3.90
N ALA A 127 8.68 19.68 2.66
CA ALA A 127 9.16 18.36 2.32
C ALA A 127 10.65 18.20 2.63
N GLU A 128 11.47 19.20 2.28
CA GLU A 128 12.91 19.24 2.60
C GLU A 128 13.18 19.20 4.11
N GLN A 129 12.37 19.94 4.89
CA GLN A 129 12.46 19.90 6.35
C GLN A 129 12.12 18.51 6.89
N LEU A 130 11.05 17.87 6.40
CA LEU A 130 10.66 16.53 6.83
C LEU A 130 11.72 15.48 6.48
N LEU A 131 12.33 15.56 5.29
CA LEU A 131 13.45 14.67 4.95
C LEU A 131 14.63 14.87 5.91
N SER A 132 14.97 16.13 6.25
CA SER A 132 16.02 16.43 7.22
C SER A 132 15.69 15.89 8.62
N GLU A 133 14.43 15.98 9.06
CA GLU A 133 13.94 15.43 10.32
C GLU A 133 14.04 13.89 10.36
N LEU A 134 13.92 13.22 9.20
CA LEU A 134 14.15 11.79 9.02
C LEU A 134 15.63 11.41 8.87
N GLY A 135 16.54 12.38 8.90
CA GLY A 135 17.98 12.16 8.69
C GLY A 135 18.38 11.90 7.22
N LEU A 136 17.50 12.26 6.28
CA LEU A 136 17.70 12.11 4.85
C LEU A 136 18.15 13.44 4.21
N ASP A 137 18.75 13.35 3.02
CA ASP A 137 19.18 14.51 2.27
C ASP A 137 17.95 15.29 1.72
N PRO A 138 17.75 16.57 2.09
CA PRO A 138 16.67 17.39 1.56
C PRO A 138 16.71 17.55 0.03
N ALA A 139 17.89 17.42 -0.60
CA ALA A 139 18.02 17.47 -2.07
C ALA A 139 17.24 16.35 -2.79
N LEU A 140 16.83 15.29 -2.08
CA LEU A 140 15.99 14.23 -2.63
C LEU A 140 14.61 14.75 -3.09
N VAL A 141 14.12 15.87 -2.55
CA VAL A 141 12.88 16.52 -3.05
C VAL A 141 13.04 16.90 -4.51
N GLN A 142 14.08 17.66 -4.80
CA GLN A 142 14.35 18.11 -6.17
C GLN A 142 14.71 16.93 -7.09
N ALA A 143 15.55 16.01 -6.62
CA ALA A 143 15.91 14.80 -7.36
C ALA A 143 14.70 13.98 -7.76
N ALA A 144 13.71 13.82 -6.86
CA ALA A 144 12.48 13.10 -7.18
C ALA A 144 11.65 13.78 -8.28
N ILE A 145 11.66 15.11 -8.31
CA ILE A 145 10.89 15.87 -9.31
C ILE A 145 11.61 15.95 -10.66
N GLU A 146 12.92 15.93 -10.67
CA GLU A 146 13.73 15.92 -11.91
C GLU A 146 13.75 14.53 -12.57
N ASP A 147 13.65 13.47 -11.79
CA ASP A 147 13.56 12.10 -12.32
C ASP A 147 12.12 11.77 -12.75
N SER A 148 11.83 11.87 -14.05
CA SER A 148 10.51 11.58 -14.62
C SER A 148 10.01 10.17 -14.28
N THR A 149 10.91 9.20 -14.10
CA THR A 149 10.55 7.81 -13.83
C THR A 149 9.87 7.61 -12.48
N THR A 150 10.06 8.52 -11.51
CA THR A 150 9.29 8.52 -10.26
C THR A 150 7.80 8.78 -10.49
N GLY A 151 7.49 9.70 -11.42
CA GLY A 151 6.12 9.97 -11.86
C GLY A 151 5.51 8.78 -12.61
N ASP A 152 6.30 8.13 -13.48
CA ASP A 152 5.86 6.95 -14.22
C ASP A 152 5.51 5.79 -13.27
N GLU A 153 6.27 5.59 -12.19
CA GLU A 153 5.96 4.59 -11.16
C GLU A 153 4.62 4.88 -10.45
N VAL A 154 4.42 6.12 -10.02
CA VAL A 154 3.16 6.53 -9.37
C VAL A 154 1.97 6.32 -10.31
N HIS A 155 2.12 6.69 -11.59
CA HIS A 155 1.09 6.54 -12.60
C HIS A 155 0.77 5.07 -12.88
N ALA A 156 1.79 4.24 -13.07
CA ALA A 156 1.61 2.83 -13.36
C ALA A 156 0.87 2.09 -12.23
N GLU A 157 1.19 2.38 -10.96
CA GLU A 157 0.50 1.78 -9.81
C GLU A 157 -0.95 2.27 -9.69
N HIS A 158 -1.19 3.56 -9.91
CA HIS A 158 -2.53 4.12 -9.95
C HIS A 158 -3.40 3.43 -11.00
N ASP A 159 -2.93 3.37 -12.24
CA ASP A 159 -3.66 2.75 -13.34
C ASP A 159 -3.91 1.26 -13.09
N ALA A 160 -2.91 0.54 -12.56
CA ALA A 160 -3.03 -0.89 -12.29
C ALA A 160 -4.13 -1.20 -11.27
N VAL A 161 -4.27 -0.40 -10.21
CA VAL A 161 -5.30 -0.63 -9.20
C VAL A 161 -6.66 -0.09 -9.64
N VAL A 162 -6.73 0.99 -10.40
CA VAL A 162 -7.96 1.48 -11.03
C VAL A 162 -8.52 0.45 -12.00
N ALA A 163 -7.65 -0.22 -12.77
CA ALA A 163 -8.06 -1.34 -13.65
C ALA A 163 -8.64 -2.53 -12.88
N LYS A 164 -8.33 -2.69 -11.58
CA LYS A 164 -8.96 -3.67 -10.67
C LYS A 164 -10.26 -3.15 -10.04
N GLY A 165 -10.70 -1.95 -10.38
CA GLY A 165 -11.93 -1.34 -9.89
C GLY A 165 -11.77 -0.44 -8.68
N ALA A 166 -10.55 -0.08 -8.28
CA ALA A 166 -10.34 0.91 -7.22
C ALA A 166 -10.80 2.29 -7.67
N PHE A 167 -11.48 2.99 -6.79
CA PHE A 167 -12.04 4.33 -7.03
C PHE A 167 -11.63 5.35 -5.96
N GLY A 168 -10.82 4.95 -5.00
CA GLY A 168 -10.37 5.78 -3.89
C GLY A 168 -9.40 5.03 -2.97
N VAL A 169 -9.04 5.67 -1.86
CA VAL A 169 -8.12 5.11 -0.86
C VAL A 169 -8.65 5.30 0.56
N PRO A 170 -8.29 4.41 1.51
CA PRO A 170 -7.40 3.27 1.33
C PRO A 170 -8.03 2.17 0.48
N THR A 171 -7.23 1.50 -0.34
CA THR A 171 -7.62 0.27 -1.04
C THR A 171 -6.57 -0.79 -0.75
N LEU A 172 -7.02 -1.95 -0.28
CA LEU A 172 -6.18 -3.12 -0.01
C LEU A 172 -6.29 -4.09 -1.18
N VAL A 173 -5.15 -4.59 -1.65
CA VAL A 173 -5.10 -5.67 -2.64
C VAL A 173 -4.39 -6.85 -2.01
N PHE A 174 -5.07 -7.99 -1.97
CA PHE A 174 -4.56 -9.22 -1.37
C PHE A 174 -3.82 -10.09 -2.38
N SER A 175 -3.10 -11.09 -1.89
CA SER A 175 -2.30 -12.02 -2.71
C SER A 175 -3.12 -12.78 -3.76
N ASP A 176 -4.41 -12.97 -3.53
CA ASP A 176 -5.36 -13.57 -4.50
C ASP A 176 -5.82 -12.59 -5.59
N GLY A 177 -5.37 -11.33 -5.52
CA GLY A 177 -5.72 -10.26 -6.45
C GLY A 177 -7.04 -9.54 -6.12
N GLN A 178 -7.74 -9.92 -5.03
CA GLN A 178 -8.95 -9.22 -4.61
C GLN A 178 -8.60 -7.81 -4.13
N ALA A 179 -9.31 -6.82 -4.64
CA ALA A 179 -9.19 -5.43 -4.21
C ALA A 179 -10.40 -5.02 -3.36
N ILE A 180 -10.16 -4.45 -2.19
CA ILE A 180 -11.19 -3.99 -1.26
C ILE A 180 -10.94 -2.53 -0.91
N PHE A 181 -11.94 -1.67 -1.13
CA PHE A 181 -11.91 -0.30 -0.63
C PHE A 181 -12.16 -0.28 0.89
N GLY A 182 -11.28 0.38 1.63
CA GLY A 182 -11.34 0.42 3.08
C GLY A 182 -10.33 -0.53 3.76
N PRO A 183 -10.44 -0.70 5.09
CA PRO A 183 -11.40 -0.04 5.98
C PRO A 183 -11.17 1.48 6.05
N VAL A 184 -12.25 2.25 6.21
CA VAL A 184 -12.16 3.68 6.47
C VAL A 184 -12.28 3.89 7.97
N LEU A 185 -11.14 4.15 8.61
CA LEU A 185 -11.05 4.31 10.06
C LEU A 185 -10.99 5.81 10.39
N ILE A 186 -11.80 6.24 11.36
CA ILE A 186 -11.79 7.60 11.90
C ILE A 186 -10.92 7.65 13.15
N ASP A 187 -11.14 6.69 14.04
CA ASP A 187 -10.34 6.46 15.24
C ASP A 187 -9.87 5.00 15.20
N PRO A 188 -8.68 4.73 14.64
CA PRO A 188 -8.18 3.36 14.56
C PRO A 188 -7.99 2.80 15.97
N PRO A 189 -8.39 1.54 16.23
CA PRO A 189 -8.07 0.90 17.48
C PRO A 189 -6.55 0.72 17.53
N MET A 190 -5.93 1.43 18.46
CA MET A 190 -4.53 1.21 18.79
C MET A 190 -4.49 0.19 19.91
N GLY A 191 -3.65 -0.84 19.78
CA GLY A 191 -3.49 -1.86 20.82
C GLY A 191 -3.00 -1.26 22.15
N ASP A 192 -3.40 -1.87 23.23
CA ASP A 192 -2.94 -1.54 24.59
C ASP A 192 -1.52 -2.05 24.84
#